data_693156305079266300499dfbab536aa7
#
_entry.id   693156305079266300499dfbab536aa7
#
_cell.length_a   1.000
_cell.length_b   1.000
_cell.length_c   1.000
_cell.angle_alpha   90.00
_cell.angle_beta   90.00
_cell.angle_gamma   90.00
#
_symmetry.space_group_name_H-M   'P 1'
#
loop_
_entity.id
_entity.type
_entity.pdbx_description
1 polymer ?
#
loop_
_entity_poly.entity_id
_entity_poly.type
_entity_poly.pdbx_seq_one_letter_code
_entity_poly.pdbx_strand_id
1 'polypeptide(L)'
;RIPLINPWLALAIALAAATFAGPFIKLSQEGGLPSPVVAAGRMSLAAIILTPLVLGRYRDDLRNLTGSDILWAMAGGVLLCVHFMLLIFALENTSILIVTVILNTGPLWVALLERVFLKERVNKWVWLGLFITIIGSTFIAFFADNETIEGANNVLLGAGLSVTAAMCGASYITLGRNIRQKISLFPYIWIVFGFGGIVGIIISLASGTPITGHPSGGYFWLLMLTLIPQLIGHSGFNYVLGYISATLTSLSNQMLTVTAATAAFFIFGEVPGVVEVVGSLIIAVGVVMALLMRSRKKDVEST
;
A
#
# COMPACT_ATOMS: atom_id res chain seq x y z
N ARG A 1 19.53 13.95 -5.52
CA ARG A 1 19.59 13.78 -4.04
C ARG A 1 20.36 12.51 -3.73
N ILE A 2 21.38 12.61 -2.87
CA ILE A 2 22.10 11.44 -2.35
C ILE A 2 21.16 10.75 -1.32
N PRO A 3 20.88 9.46 -1.45
CA PRO A 3 20.02 8.76 -0.50
C PRO A 3 20.71 8.62 0.87
N LEU A 4 20.01 8.93 1.96
CA LEU A 4 20.48 8.74 3.34
C LEU A 4 20.66 7.25 3.68
N ILE A 5 19.79 6.41 3.12
CA ILE A 5 19.80 4.95 3.26
C ILE A 5 19.72 4.37 1.85
N ASN A 6 20.42 3.28 1.60
CA ASN A 6 20.28 2.57 0.32
C ASN A 6 18.80 2.30 0.02
N PRO A 7 18.27 2.74 -1.15
CA PRO A 7 16.84 2.58 -1.47
C PRO A 7 16.35 1.13 -1.47
N TRP A 8 17.21 0.17 -1.79
CA TRP A 8 16.85 -1.24 -1.76
C TRP A 8 16.76 -1.78 -0.33
N LEU A 9 17.66 -1.34 0.55
CA LEU A 9 17.56 -1.65 1.98
C LEU A 9 16.30 -1.01 2.59
N ALA A 10 16.00 0.23 2.23
CA ALA A 10 14.78 0.90 2.65
C ALA A 10 13.52 0.16 2.16
N LEU A 11 13.54 -0.35 0.92
CA LEU A 11 12.47 -1.18 0.37
C LEU A 11 12.29 -2.49 1.15
N ALA A 12 13.38 -3.18 1.47
CA ALA A 12 13.33 -4.42 2.26
C ALA A 12 12.76 -4.17 3.67
N ILE A 13 13.20 -3.10 4.35
CA ILE A 13 12.66 -2.69 5.66
C ILE A 13 11.17 -2.33 5.55
N ALA A 14 10.78 -1.60 4.50
CA ALA A 14 9.39 -1.23 4.27
C ALA A 14 8.50 -2.45 4.05
N LEU A 15 8.95 -3.42 3.26
CA LEU A 15 8.24 -4.69 3.04
C LEU A 15 8.10 -5.48 4.34
N ALA A 16 9.20 -5.64 5.11
CA ALA A 16 9.17 -6.34 6.38
C ALA A 16 8.18 -5.69 7.37
N ALA A 17 8.17 -4.36 7.47
CA ALA A 17 7.24 -3.65 8.34
C ALA A 17 5.79 -3.74 7.84
N ALA A 18 5.56 -3.61 6.55
CA ALA A 18 4.22 -3.65 5.95
C ALA A 18 3.59 -5.05 6.02
N THR A 19 4.39 -6.10 6.13
CA THR A 19 3.94 -7.50 6.33
C THR A 19 2.97 -7.64 7.52
N PHE A 20 3.18 -6.87 8.57
CA PHE A 20 2.33 -6.89 9.77
C PHE A 20 1.01 -6.12 9.62
N ALA A 21 0.75 -5.48 8.47
CA ALA A 21 -0.46 -4.68 8.29
C ALA A 21 -1.74 -5.53 8.41
N GLY A 22 -1.81 -6.66 7.70
CA GLY A 22 -2.95 -7.58 7.78
C GLY A 22 -3.21 -8.09 9.20
N PRO A 23 -2.22 -8.71 9.86
CA PRO A 23 -2.35 -9.15 11.25
C PRO A 23 -2.83 -8.05 12.20
N PHE A 24 -2.24 -6.85 12.15
CA PHE A 24 -2.64 -5.77 13.07
C PHE A 24 -4.01 -5.17 12.74
N ILE A 25 -4.44 -5.17 11.48
CA ILE A 25 -5.82 -4.82 11.11
C ILE A 25 -6.78 -5.83 11.73
N LYS A 26 -6.55 -7.14 11.53
CA LYS A 26 -7.37 -8.23 12.11
C LYS A 26 -7.49 -8.10 13.63
N LEU A 27 -6.35 -7.97 14.31
CA LEU A 27 -6.33 -7.81 15.78
C LEU A 27 -7.00 -6.51 16.25
N SER A 28 -6.92 -5.41 15.48
CA SER A 28 -7.66 -4.18 15.80
C SER A 28 -9.17 -4.39 15.72
N GLN A 29 -9.63 -5.12 14.71
CA GLN A 29 -11.04 -5.44 14.49
C GLN A 29 -11.57 -6.41 15.53
N GLU A 30 -10.83 -7.48 15.84
CA GLU A 30 -11.15 -8.43 16.94
C GLU A 30 -11.15 -7.69 18.29
N GLY A 31 -10.33 -6.66 18.45
CA GLY A 31 -10.34 -5.76 19.61
C GLY A 31 -11.50 -4.75 19.61
N GLY A 32 -12.45 -4.84 18.67
CA GLY A 32 -13.70 -4.08 18.64
C GLY A 32 -13.67 -2.80 17.83
N LEU A 33 -12.63 -2.52 17.03
CA LEU A 33 -12.59 -1.34 16.16
C LEU A 33 -13.27 -1.62 14.81
N PRO A 34 -14.23 -0.80 14.38
CA PRO A 34 -14.78 -0.87 13.03
C PRO A 34 -13.71 -0.56 11.97
N SER A 35 -13.80 -1.21 10.81
CA SER A 35 -12.85 -1.05 9.71
C SER A 35 -12.61 0.40 9.26
N PRO A 36 -13.66 1.27 9.12
CA PRO A 36 -13.44 2.68 8.78
C PRO A 36 -12.60 3.43 9.83
N VAL A 37 -12.77 3.10 11.13
CA VAL A 37 -12.01 3.70 12.23
C VAL A 37 -10.54 3.25 12.16
N VAL A 38 -10.27 1.99 11.84
CA VAL A 38 -8.90 1.49 11.65
C VAL A 38 -8.23 2.21 10.47
N ALA A 39 -8.90 2.34 9.33
CA ALA A 39 -8.37 3.02 8.15
C ALA A 39 -8.10 4.51 8.40
N ALA A 40 -9.04 5.24 9.01
CA ALA A 40 -8.88 6.65 9.35
C ALA A 40 -7.83 6.86 10.46
N GLY A 41 -7.90 6.05 11.50
CA GLY A 41 -7.07 6.16 12.70
C GLY A 41 -5.58 5.96 12.41
N ARG A 42 -5.21 4.95 11.59
CA ARG A 42 -3.80 4.72 11.24
C ARG A 42 -3.14 5.92 10.55
N MET A 43 -3.87 6.61 9.68
CA MET A 43 -3.37 7.78 8.97
C MET A 43 -3.32 9.00 9.90
N SER A 44 -4.38 9.25 10.66
CA SER A 44 -4.47 10.37 11.60
C SER A 44 -3.39 10.29 12.68
N LEU A 45 -3.23 9.14 13.33
CA LEU A 45 -2.21 8.93 14.34
C LEU A 45 -0.80 9.07 13.77
N ALA A 46 -0.54 8.57 12.56
CA ALA A 46 0.75 8.75 11.90
C ALA A 46 1.07 10.24 11.68
N ALA A 47 0.09 11.03 11.22
CA ALA A 47 0.27 12.47 11.06
C ALA A 47 0.52 13.18 12.39
N ILE A 48 -0.22 12.84 13.44
CA ILE A 48 -0.04 13.39 14.79
C ILE A 48 1.37 13.10 15.31
N ILE A 49 1.84 11.84 15.19
CA ILE A 49 3.18 11.43 15.63
C ILE A 49 4.28 12.15 14.83
N LEU A 50 4.06 12.40 13.54
CA LEU A 50 5.03 13.12 12.70
C LEU A 50 5.03 14.63 12.94
N THR A 51 3.97 15.20 13.50
CA THR A 51 3.81 16.65 13.67
C THR A 51 4.99 17.32 14.41
N PRO A 52 5.45 16.87 15.60
CA PRO A 52 6.57 17.51 16.27
C PRO A 52 7.87 17.45 15.46
N LEU A 53 8.12 16.36 14.75
CA LEU A 53 9.29 16.23 13.87
C LEU A 53 9.21 17.21 12.71
N VAL A 54 8.06 17.30 12.05
CA VAL A 54 7.89 18.10 10.83
C VAL A 54 7.90 19.61 11.17
N LEU A 55 7.18 20.01 12.21
CA LEU A 55 7.13 21.43 12.63
C LEU A 55 8.41 21.88 13.31
N GLY A 56 9.17 20.97 13.96
CA GLY A 56 10.45 21.28 14.57
C GLY A 56 11.61 21.32 13.56
N ARG A 57 11.81 20.26 12.78
CA ARG A 57 13.02 20.08 11.95
C ARG A 57 12.83 20.39 10.46
N TYR A 58 11.59 20.26 9.94
CA TYR A 58 11.29 20.40 8.51
C TYR A 58 10.40 21.61 8.22
N ARG A 59 10.37 22.59 9.13
CA ARG A 59 9.53 23.79 9.01
C ARG A 59 9.88 24.61 7.77
N ASP A 60 11.16 24.72 7.45
CA ASP A 60 11.61 25.47 6.29
C ASP A 60 11.28 24.72 4.99
N ASP A 61 11.39 23.41 4.99
CA ASP A 61 10.93 22.58 3.86
C ASP A 61 9.42 22.79 3.61
N LEU A 62 8.60 22.86 4.67
CA LEU A 62 7.16 23.14 4.55
C LEU A 62 6.89 24.54 3.98
N ARG A 63 7.63 25.56 4.42
CA ARG A 63 7.46 26.93 3.94
C ARG A 63 7.84 27.10 2.48
N ASN A 64 8.76 26.30 1.99
CA ASN A 64 9.22 26.30 0.60
C ASN A 64 8.30 25.51 -0.34
N LEU A 65 7.25 24.84 0.16
CA LEU A 65 6.27 24.16 -0.69
C LEU A 65 5.39 25.19 -1.41
N THR A 66 5.21 24.97 -2.69
CA THR A 66 4.23 25.73 -3.47
C THR A 66 2.81 25.26 -3.15
N GLY A 67 1.80 26.10 -3.40
CA GLY A 67 0.40 25.70 -3.26
C GLY A 67 0.05 24.48 -4.12
N SER A 68 0.68 24.34 -5.29
CA SER A 68 0.54 23.16 -6.15
C SER A 68 1.12 21.91 -5.49
N ASP A 69 2.28 21.99 -4.83
CA ASP A 69 2.88 20.83 -4.14
C ASP A 69 1.99 20.33 -3.00
N ILE A 70 1.43 21.25 -2.23
CA ILE A 70 0.49 20.95 -1.14
C ILE A 70 -0.77 20.29 -1.70
N LEU A 71 -1.36 20.86 -2.75
CA LEU A 71 -2.57 20.33 -3.38
C LEU A 71 -2.37 18.90 -3.89
N TRP A 72 -1.25 18.62 -4.56
CA TRP A 72 -0.95 17.28 -5.04
C TRP A 72 -0.66 16.29 -3.91
N ALA A 73 -0.02 16.73 -2.82
CA ALA A 73 0.18 15.88 -1.64
C ALA A 73 -1.17 15.58 -0.95
N MET A 74 -2.06 16.55 -0.83
CA MET A 74 -3.44 16.36 -0.33
C MET A 74 -4.22 15.40 -1.23
N ALA A 75 -4.14 15.55 -2.56
CA ALA A 75 -4.75 14.61 -3.50
C ALA A 75 -4.22 13.17 -3.30
N GLY A 76 -2.92 13.01 -3.06
CA GLY A 76 -2.34 11.72 -2.67
C GLY A 76 -2.94 11.15 -1.39
N GLY A 77 -3.22 12.00 -0.39
CA GLY A 77 -3.88 11.61 0.86
C GLY A 77 -5.32 11.15 0.63
N VAL A 78 -6.09 11.89 -0.19
CA VAL A 78 -7.45 11.49 -0.59
C VAL A 78 -7.43 10.15 -1.31
N LEU A 79 -6.57 9.99 -2.32
CA LEU A 79 -6.46 8.75 -3.10
C LEU A 79 -6.12 7.54 -2.21
N LEU A 80 -5.22 7.70 -1.26
CA LEU A 80 -4.85 6.64 -0.31
C LEU A 80 -6.01 6.30 0.63
N CYS A 81 -6.71 7.32 1.15
CA CYS A 81 -7.88 7.11 2.00
C CYS A 81 -9.01 6.41 1.24
N VAL A 82 -9.35 6.91 0.04
CA VAL A 82 -10.38 6.33 -0.82
C VAL A 82 -10.03 4.89 -1.20
N HIS A 83 -8.77 4.61 -1.53
CA HIS A 83 -8.29 3.25 -1.77
C HIS A 83 -8.65 2.30 -0.61
N PHE A 84 -8.32 2.68 0.62
CA PHE A 84 -8.62 1.85 1.80
C PHE A 84 -10.12 1.70 2.05
N MET A 85 -10.90 2.76 1.90
CA MET A 85 -12.35 2.71 2.10
C MET A 85 -13.05 1.85 1.05
N LEU A 86 -12.71 2.02 -0.22
CA LEU A 86 -13.24 1.21 -1.31
C LEU A 86 -12.90 -0.28 -1.16
N LEU A 87 -11.69 -0.58 -0.67
CA LEU A 87 -11.27 -1.94 -0.35
C LEU A 87 -12.21 -2.58 0.68
N ILE A 88 -12.52 -1.87 1.75
CA ILE A 88 -13.41 -2.35 2.81
C ILE A 88 -14.82 -2.59 2.25
N PHE A 89 -15.39 -1.62 1.55
CA PHE A 89 -16.71 -1.76 0.94
C PHE A 89 -16.76 -2.85 -0.13
N ALA A 90 -15.65 -3.09 -0.85
CA ALA A 90 -15.58 -4.20 -1.78
C ALA A 90 -15.69 -5.55 -1.05
N LEU A 91 -14.99 -5.72 0.07
CA LEU A 91 -15.03 -6.94 0.88
C LEU A 91 -16.41 -7.22 1.50
N GLU A 92 -17.22 -6.20 1.73
CA GLU A 92 -18.60 -6.33 2.20
C GLU A 92 -19.57 -6.80 1.08
N ASN A 93 -19.18 -6.65 -0.19
CA ASN A 93 -20.06 -6.91 -1.35
C ASN A 93 -19.64 -8.13 -2.19
N THR A 94 -18.39 -8.57 -2.08
CA THR A 94 -17.89 -9.72 -2.85
C THR A 94 -16.86 -10.52 -2.07
N SER A 95 -16.43 -11.65 -2.61
CA SER A 95 -15.47 -12.54 -1.96
C SER A 95 -14.06 -11.91 -1.89
N ILE A 96 -13.31 -12.28 -0.85
CA ILE A 96 -11.89 -11.91 -0.68
C ILE A 96 -11.09 -12.30 -1.93
N LEU A 97 -11.41 -13.43 -2.56
CA LEU A 97 -10.81 -13.91 -3.80
C LEU A 97 -10.91 -12.87 -4.92
N ILE A 98 -12.10 -12.37 -5.23
CA ILE A 98 -12.32 -11.39 -6.32
C ILE A 98 -11.59 -10.10 -6.00
N VAL A 99 -11.70 -9.60 -4.76
CA VAL A 99 -11.00 -8.40 -4.33
C VAL A 99 -9.49 -8.55 -4.49
N THR A 100 -8.93 -9.66 -4.04
CA THR A 100 -7.48 -9.91 -4.09
C THR A 100 -6.97 -10.00 -5.53
N VAL A 101 -7.65 -10.76 -6.40
CA VAL A 101 -7.27 -10.86 -7.83
C VAL A 101 -7.23 -9.48 -8.48
N ILE A 102 -8.26 -8.66 -8.25
CA ILE A 102 -8.36 -7.33 -8.86
C ILE A 102 -7.30 -6.39 -8.29
N LEU A 103 -7.09 -6.36 -6.97
CA LEU A 103 -6.06 -5.52 -6.36
C LEU A 103 -4.64 -5.90 -6.80
N ASN A 104 -4.38 -7.17 -7.04
CA ASN A 104 -3.09 -7.65 -7.53
C ASN A 104 -2.80 -7.21 -8.97
N THR A 105 -3.78 -6.66 -9.69
CA THR A 105 -3.54 -5.94 -10.96
C THR A 105 -2.97 -4.52 -10.74
N GLY A 106 -2.88 -4.03 -9.52
CA GLY A 106 -2.40 -2.68 -9.17
C GLY A 106 -1.10 -2.27 -9.88
N PRO A 107 -0.05 -3.10 -9.92
CA PRO A 107 1.18 -2.78 -10.64
C PRO A 107 0.99 -2.53 -12.15
N LEU A 108 -0.01 -3.12 -12.80
CA LEU A 108 -0.33 -2.81 -14.21
C LEU A 108 -0.86 -1.38 -14.35
N TRP A 109 -1.75 -0.96 -13.45
CA TRP A 109 -2.27 0.40 -13.42
C TRP A 109 -1.14 1.41 -13.17
N VAL A 110 -0.24 1.11 -12.22
CA VAL A 110 0.94 1.94 -11.97
C VAL A 110 1.82 2.04 -13.22
N ALA A 111 2.13 0.93 -13.88
CA ALA A 111 2.95 0.92 -15.09
C ALA A 111 2.32 1.75 -16.23
N LEU A 112 1.00 1.66 -16.38
CA LEU A 112 0.25 2.44 -17.36
C LEU A 112 0.29 3.94 -17.03
N LEU A 113 0.00 4.31 -15.78
CA LEU A 113 0.01 5.70 -15.32
C LEU A 113 1.43 6.31 -15.39
N GLU A 114 2.47 5.55 -15.00
CA GLU A 114 3.87 5.98 -15.09
C GLU A 114 4.28 6.25 -16.55
N ARG A 115 3.85 5.37 -17.48
CA ARG A 115 4.09 5.58 -18.90
C ARG A 115 3.36 6.80 -19.48
N VAL A 116 2.09 7.02 -19.11
CA VAL A 116 1.25 8.10 -19.64
C VAL A 116 1.62 9.46 -19.03
N PHE A 117 1.72 9.54 -17.70
CA PHE A 117 1.89 10.80 -16.99
C PHE A 117 3.35 11.17 -16.75
N LEU A 118 4.21 10.20 -16.42
CA LEU A 118 5.62 10.45 -16.15
C LEU A 118 6.51 10.24 -17.39
N LYS A 119 5.94 9.71 -18.49
CA LYS A 119 6.65 9.37 -19.73
C LYS A 119 7.83 8.41 -19.51
N GLU A 120 7.87 7.70 -18.39
CA GLU A 120 8.88 6.68 -18.11
C GLU A 120 8.60 5.41 -18.93
N ARG A 121 9.66 4.85 -19.53
CA ARG A 121 9.54 3.60 -20.31
C ARG A 121 9.67 2.40 -19.40
N VAL A 122 8.63 1.60 -19.34
CA VAL A 122 8.64 0.33 -18.61
C VAL A 122 9.34 -0.73 -19.48
N ASN A 123 10.38 -1.37 -18.93
CA ASN A 123 11.15 -2.41 -19.62
C ASN A 123 10.29 -3.66 -19.88
N LYS A 124 10.52 -4.35 -21.00
CA LYS A 124 9.84 -5.61 -21.35
C LYS A 124 9.94 -6.69 -20.26
N TRP A 125 11.05 -6.76 -19.55
CA TRP A 125 11.25 -7.71 -18.44
C TRP A 125 10.40 -7.38 -17.22
N VAL A 126 10.13 -6.10 -16.98
CA VAL A 126 9.18 -5.67 -15.94
C VAL A 126 7.76 -6.09 -16.30
N TRP A 127 7.37 -5.95 -17.59
CA TRP A 127 6.09 -6.45 -18.08
C TRP A 127 5.95 -7.97 -17.88
N LEU A 128 7.00 -8.73 -18.24
CA LEU A 128 6.99 -10.18 -18.04
C LEU A 128 6.88 -10.54 -16.54
N GLY A 129 7.63 -9.85 -15.67
CA GLY A 129 7.51 -10.01 -14.21
C GLY A 129 6.11 -9.70 -13.69
N LEU A 130 5.46 -8.64 -14.20
CA LEU A 130 4.08 -8.30 -13.88
C LEU A 130 3.11 -9.43 -14.25
N PHE A 131 3.22 -9.99 -15.45
CA PHE A 131 2.37 -11.11 -15.86
C PHE A 131 2.58 -12.35 -14.98
N ILE A 132 3.83 -12.67 -14.65
CA ILE A 132 4.14 -13.80 -13.76
C ILE A 132 3.55 -13.58 -12.36
N THR A 133 3.67 -12.38 -11.78
CA THR A 133 3.10 -12.09 -10.46
C THR A 133 1.58 -12.17 -10.46
N ILE A 134 0.91 -11.70 -11.53
CA ILE A 134 -0.54 -11.81 -11.66
C ILE A 134 -0.96 -13.27 -11.75
N ILE A 135 -0.24 -14.10 -12.53
CA ILE A 135 -0.52 -15.54 -12.60
C ILE A 135 -0.40 -16.18 -11.21
N GLY A 136 0.68 -15.91 -10.46
CA GLY A 136 0.88 -16.44 -9.12
C GLY A 136 -0.21 -16.00 -8.13
N SER A 137 -0.57 -14.71 -8.14
CA SER A 137 -1.63 -14.17 -7.29
C SER A 137 -3.00 -14.75 -7.64
N THR A 138 -3.30 -14.87 -8.93
CA THR A 138 -4.53 -15.46 -9.42
C THR A 138 -4.60 -16.95 -9.06
N PHE A 139 -3.48 -17.67 -9.18
CA PHE A 139 -3.38 -19.06 -8.78
C PHE A 139 -3.71 -19.26 -7.29
N ILE A 140 -3.12 -18.46 -6.39
CA ILE A 140 -3.46 -18.51 -4.96
C ILE A 140 -4.96 -18.25 -4.78
N ALA A 141 -5.48 -17.17 -5.39
CA ALA A 141 -6.85 -16.75 -5.21
C ALA A 141 -7.87 -17.82 -5.64
N PHE A 142 -7.62 -18.54 -6.74
CA PHE A 142 -8.57 -19.53 -7.24
C PHE A 142 -8.45 -20.93 -6.61
N PHE A 143 -7.27 -21.29 -6.10
CA PHE A 143 -6.99 -22.66 -5.66
C PHE A 143 -6.70 -22.78 -4.16
N ALA A 144 -6.44 -21.69 -3.42
CA ALA A 144 -6.37 -21.75 -1.96
C ALA A 144 -7.78 -21.97 -1.37
N ASP A 145 -7.83 -22.64 -0.24
CA ASP A 145 -9.08 -22.81 0.52
C ASP A 145 -9.48 -21.47 1.13
N ASN A 146 -10.14 -20.66 0.33
CA ASN A 146 -10.70 -19.39 0.78
C ASN A 146 -12.12 -19.64 1.29
N GLU A 147 -12.39 -19.31 2.55
CA GLU A 147 -13.75 -19.20 3.04
C GLU A 147 -14.52 -18.21 2.19
N THR A 148 -15.43 -18.70 1.36
CA THR A 148 -16.36 -17.86 0.63
C THR A 148 -17.32 -17.26 1.64
N ILE A 149 -17.43 -15.91 1.66
CA ILE A 149 -18.48 -15.26 2.46
C ILE A 149 -19.81 -15.72 1.87
N GLU A 150 -20.53 -16.58 2.58
CA GLU A 150 -21.93 -16.88 2.29
C GLU A 150 -22.72 -15.57 2.39
N GLY A 151 -23.21 -15.07 1.25
CA GLY A 151 -24.01 -13.85 1.22
C GLY A 151 -23.39 -12.65 0.54
N ALA A 152 -22.46 -12.80 -0.40
CA ALA A 152 -22.01 -11.72 -1.27
C ALA A 152 -23.22 -11.01 -1.91
N ASN A 153 -23.57 -9.83 -1.42
CA ASN A 153 -24.81 -9.13 -1.79
C ASN A 153 -24.80 -8.63 -3.24
N ASN A 154 -23.64 -8.29 -3.77
CA ASN A 154 -23.50 -7.77 -5.14
C ASN A 154 -22.08 -7.91 -5.68
N VAL A 155 -21.78 -9.04 -6.30
CA VAL A 155 -20.44 -9.36 -6.84
C VAL A 155 -19.96 -8.34 -7.85
N LEU A 156 -20.85 -7.82 -8.71
CA LEU A 156 -20.48 -6.82 -9.71
C LEU A 156 -20.11 -5.47 -9.07
N LEU A 157 -20.85 -5.05 -8.05
CA LEU A 157 -20.52 -3.86 -7.27
C LEU A 157 -19.17 -4.01 -6.57
N GLY A 158 -18.95 -5.13 -5.86
CA GLY A 158 -17.69 -5.42 -5.18
C GLY A 158 -16.49 -5.45 -6.13
N ALA A 159 -16.64 -6.04 -7.32
CA ALA A 159 -15.61 -6.02 -8.35
C ALA A 159 -15.33 -4.60 -8.86
N GLY A 160 -16.35 -3.80 -9.13
CA GLY A 160 -16.22 -2.39 -9.54
C GLY A 160 -15.52 -1.53 -8.48
N LEU A 161 -15.86 -1.70 -7.21
CA LEU A 161 -15.20 -1.05 -6.08
C LEU A 161 -13.73 -1.46 -5.99
N SER A 162 -13.40 -2.74 -6.20
CA SER A 162 -12.02 -3.25 -6.19
C SER A 162 -11.17 -2.67 -7.32
N VAL A 163 -11.72 -2.56 -8.54
CA VAL A 163 -11.03 -1.91 -9.67
C VAL A 163 -10.74 -0.44 -9.33
N THR A 164 -11.74 0.27 -8.82
CA THR A 164 -11.59 1.68 -8.44
C THR A 164 -10.56 1.84 -7.30
N ALA A 165 -10.57 0.94 -6.31
CA ALA A 165 -9.56 0.90 -5.25
C ALA A 165 -8.15 0.68 -5.82
N ALA A 166 -7.96 -0.27 -6.74
CA ALA A 166 -6.68 -0.52 -7.40
C ALA A 166 -6.18 0.72 -8.17
N MET A 167 -7.06 1.40 -8.90
CA MET A 167 -6.74 2.64 -9.63
C MET A 167 -6.38 3.79 -8.69
N CYS A 168 -7.09 3.97 -7.57
CA CYS A 168 -6.77 4.98 -6.56
C CYS A 168 -5.39 4.71 -5.93
N GLY A 169 -5.10 3.47 -5.56
CA GLY A 169 -3.80 3.06 -5.03
C GLY A 169 -2.66 3.28 -6.04
N ALA A 170 -2.88 2.90 -7.30
CA ALA A 170 -1.92 3.12 -8.38
C ALA A 170 -1.68 4.62 -8.63
N SER A 171 -2.73 5.42 -8.62
CA SER A 171 -2.64 6.88 -8.78
C SER A 171 -1.87 7.52 -7.64
N TYR A 172 -2.13 7.10 -6.40
CA TYR A 172 -1.35 7.53 -5.23
C TYR A 172 0.14 7.24 -5.36
N ILE A 173 0.51 6.01 -5.76
CA ILE A 173 1.91 5.61 -5.92
C ILE A 173 2.59 6.40 -7.04
N THR A 174 1.93 6.57 -8.19
CA THR A 174 2.45 7.30 -9.34
C THR A 174 2.61 8.79 -9.03
N LEU A 175 1.61 9.39 -8.36
CA LEU A 175 1.67 10.76 -7.89
C LEU A 175 2.79 10.95 -6.87
N GLY A 176 2.91 10.02 -5.92
CA GLY A 176 4.01 9.99 -4.95
C GLY A 176 5.37 9.97 -5.63
N ARG A 177 5.57 9.18 -6.68
CA ARG A 177 6.80 9.15 -7.47
C ARG A 177 7.17 10.51 -8.02
N ASN A 178 6.21 11.22 -8.62
CA ASN A 178 6.44 12.55 -9.19
C ASN A 178 6.80 13.59 -8.10
N ILE A 179 6.03 13.63 -7.03
CA ILE A 179 6.20 14.62 -5.96
C ILE A 179 7.47 14.38 -5.15
N ARG A 180 7.79 13.12 -4.85
CA ARG A 180 8.95 12.73 -4.07
C ARG A 180 10.30 13.07 -4.73
N GLN A 181 10.31 13.34 -6.01
CA GLN A 181 11.50 13.88 -6.69
C GLN A 181 11.79 15.33 -6.28
N LYS A 182 10.78 16.09 -5.87
CA LYS A 182 10.87 17.52 -5.55
C LYS A 182 10.84 17.78 -4.05
N ILE A 183 9.97 17.13 -3.33
CA ILE A 183 9.69 17.37 -1.91
C ILE A 183 10.43 16.36 -1.03
N SER A 184 10.88 16.80 0.15
CA SER A 184 11.43 15.91 1.19
C SER A 184 10.38 14.95 1.75
N LEU A 185 10.82 13.81 2.31
CA LEU A 185 9.92 12.74 2.74
C LEU A 185 8.92 13.19 3.80
N PHE A 186 9.43 13.74 4.90
CA PHE A 186 8.60 13.95 6.09
C PHE A 186 7.49 15.00 5.87
N PRO A 187 7.71 16.16 5.25
CA PRO A 187 6.63 17.07 4.87
C PRO A 187 5.59 16.41 3.96
N TYR A 188 6.04 15.64 2.97
CA TYR A 188 5.14 14.97 2.04
C TYR A 188 4.22 13.97 2.75
N ILE A 189 4.78 13.01 3.51
CA ILE A 189 3.96 11.98 4.19
C ILE A 189 3.08 12.58 5.28
N TRP A 190 3.51 13.66 5.92
CA TRP A 190 2.72 14.37 6.93
C TRP A 190 1.44 14.96 6.31
N ILE A 191 1.54 15.61 5.14
CA ILE A 191 0.38 16.14 4.41
C ILE A 191 -0.51 14.99 3.93
N VAL A 192 0.07 13.95 3.31
CA VAL A 192 -0.66 12.78 2.82
C VAL A 192 -1.44 12.09 3.94
N PHE A 193 -0.78 11.77 5.05
CA PHE A 193 -1.43 11.06 6.16
C PHE A 193 -2.39 11.97 6.90
N GLY A 194 -2.05 13.24 7.10
CA GLY A 194 -2.90 14.20 7.79
C GLY A 194 -4.21 14.45 7.03
N PHE A 195 -4.11 14.76 5.74
CA PHE A 195 -5.29 15.04 4.94
C PHE A 195 -6.12 13.78 4.66
N GLY A 196 -5.46 12.66 4.36
CA GLY A 196 -6.16 11.38 4.22
C GLY A 196 -6.82 10.92 5.51
N GLY A 197 -6.20 11.16 6.67
CA GLY A 197 -6.79 10.90 7.98
C GLY A 197 -8.04 11.75 8.24
N ILE A 198 -8.01 13.06 7.92
CA ILE A 198 -9.16 13.95 8.04
C ILE A 198 -10.31 13.45 7.14
N VAL A 199 -10.03 13.13 5.88
CA VAL A 199 -11.04 12.59 4.95
C VAL A 199 -11.60 11.27 5.47
N GLY A 200 -10.77 10.39 6.00
CA GLY A 200 -11.18 9.12 6.59
C GLY A 200 -12.10 9.31 7.81
N ILE A 201 -11.79 10.26 8.68
CA ILE A 201 -12.64 10.61 9.82
C ILE A 201 -14.00 11.12 9.34
N ILE A 202 -14.02 12.02 8.35
CA ILE A 202 -15.26 12.54 7.77
C ILE A 202 -16.11 11.40 7.19
N ILE A 203 -15.53 10.49 6.42
CA ILE A 203 -16.24 9.33 5.86
C ILE A 203 -16.78 8.43 6.97
N SER A 204 -15.97 8.14 8.01
CA SER A 204 -16.37 7.30 9.13
C SER A 204 -17.57 7.90 9.88
N LEU A 205 -17.53 9.20 10.18
CA LEU A 205 -18.64 9.89 10.85
C LEU A 205 -19.89 9.98 9.96
N ALA A 206 -19.70 10.25 8.66
CA ALA A 206 -20.81 10.31 7.70
C ALA A 206 -21.51 8.95 7.52
N SER A 207 -20.78 7.83 7.71
CA SER A 207 -21.35 6.48 7.72
C SER A 207 -21.98 6.08 9.06
N GLY A 208 -22.05 7.00 10.03
CA GLY A 208 -22.60 6.74 11.37
C GLY A 208 -21.65 5.97 12.29
N THR A 209 -20.38 5.81 11.93
CA THR A 209 -19.40 5.07 12.73
C THR A 209 -18.61 6.06 13.62
N PRO A 210 -18.81 6.07 14.94
CA PRO A 210 -18.06 6.94 15.83
C PRO A 210 -16.57 6.55 15.88
N ILE A 211 -15.69 7.56 16.01
CA ILE A 211 -14.23 7.32 16.08
C ILE A 211 -13.77 6.86 17.47
N THR A 212 -14.55 7.18 18.49
CA THR A 212 -14.24 6.90 19.90
C THR A 212 -15.32 6.06 20.55
N GLY A 213 -15.04 5.56 21.76
CA GLY A 213 -16.00 4.75 22.52
C GLY A 213 -15.88 3.24 22.29
N HIS A 214 -14.87 2.79 21.57
CA HIS A 214 -14.58 1.38 21.36
C HIS A 214 -13.66 0.80 22.45
N PRO A 215 -13.56 -0.53 22.59
CA PRO A 215 -12.68 -1.18 23.56
C PRO A 215 -11.20 -0.81 23.36
N SER A 216 -10.47 -0.69 24.48
CA SER A 216 -9.07 -0.24 24.48
C SER A 216 -8.10 -1.19 23.75
N GLY A 217 -8.40 -2.49 23.71
CA GLY A 217 -7.59 -3.49 23.00
C GLY A 217 -7.45 -3.22 21.51
N GLY A 218 -8.52 -2.77 20.86
CA GLY A 218 -8.51 -2.40 19.46
C GLY A 218 -7.60 -1.20 19.18
N TYR A 219 -7.59 -0.19 20.07
CA TYR A 219 -6.71 0.99 19.91
C TYR A 219 -5.23 0.67 20.11
N PHE A 220 -4.89 -0.32 20.95
CA PHE A 220 -3.51 -0.79 21.09
C PHE A 220 -2.99 -1.34 19.75
N TRP A 221 -3.76 -2.20 19.10
CA TRP A 221 -3.36 -2.76 17.82
C TRP A 221 -3.38 -1.72 16.68
N LEU A 222 -4.28 -0.74 16.74
CA LEU A 222 -4.27 0.42 15.85
C LEU A 222 -2.98 1.24 16.02
N LEU A 223 -2.47 1.40 17.25
CA LEU A 223 -1.19 2.06 17.48
C LEU A 223 -0.03 1.25 16.90
N MET A 224 -0.01 -0.08 17.06
CA MET A 224 1.01 -0.95 16.44
C MET A 224 0.95 -0.89 14.90
N LEU A 225 -0.26 -0.91 14.33
CA LEU A 225 -0.49 -0.70 12.90
C LEU A 225 0.05 0.65 12.41
N THR A 226 -0.09 1.68 13.23
CA THR A 226 0.43 3.02 12.91
C THR A 226 1.96 3.07 12.99
N LEU A 227 2.56 2.54 14.04
CA LEU A 227 4.01 2.64 14.27
C LEU A 227 4.81 1.80 13.27
N ILE A 228 4.38 0.58 12.99
CA ILE A 228 5.16 -0.37 12.20
C ILE A 228 4.74 -0.33 10.72
N PRO A 229 3.55 -0.79 10.31
CA PRO A 229 3.17 -0.77 8.90
C PRO A 229 3.02 0.64 8.31
N GLN A 230 2.49 1.61 9.06
CA GLN A 230 2.26 2.94 8.51
C GLN A 230 3.52 3.80 8.52
N LEU A 231 4.15 4.00 9.69
CA LEU A 231 5.29 4.91 9.81
C LEU A 231 6.61 4.32 9.29
N ILE A 232 6.82 3.01 9.38
CA ILE A 232 8.01 2.38 8.79
C ILE A 232 7.69 1.88 7.39
N GLY A 233 6.63 1.07 7.21
CA GLY A 233 6.28 0.46 5.93
C GLY A 233 5.90 1.48 4.87
N HIS A 234 4.76 2.17 5.02
CA HIS A 234 4.29 3.14 4.02
C HIS A 234 5.22 4.34 3.85
N SER A 235 5.84 4.84 4.94
CA SER A 235 6.84 5.92 4.81
C SER A 235 8.09 5.42 4.08
N GLY A 236 8.51 4.18 4.30
CA GLY A 236 9.60 3.55 3.57
C GLY A 236 9.31 3.42 2.08
N PHE A 237 8.11 2.99 1.68
CA PHE A 237 7.70 3.00 0.27
C PHE A 237 7.72 4.42 -0.32
N ASN A 238 7.23 5.41 0.41
CA ASN A 238 7.30 6.82 -0.03
C ASN A 238 8.74 7.35 -0.11
N TYR A 239 9.65 6.86 0.75
CA TYR A 239 11.07 7.16 0.61
C TYR A 239 11.63 6.58 -0.69
N VAL A 240 11.35 5.32 -0.96
CA VAL A 240 11.81 4.57 -2.14
C VAL A 240 11.32 5.22 -3.44
N LEU A 241 10.08 5.73 -3.48
CA LEU A 241 9.53 6.46 -4.62
C LEU A 241 10.35 7.69 -5.03
N GLY A 242 11.17 8.25 -4.15
CA GLY A 242 12.13 9.29 -4.50
C GLY A 242 13.29 8.82 -5.39
N TYR A 243 13.57 7.52 -5.45
CA TYR A 243 14.76 6.94 -6.08
C TYR A 243 14.46 5.82 -7.08
N ILE A 244 13.41 5.05 -6.87
CA ILE A 244 13.01 3.88 -7.68
C ILE A 244 11.67 4.20 -8.36
N SER A 245 11.44 3.65 -9.58
CA SER A 245 10.19 3.87 -10.30
C SER A 245 8.96 3.38 -9.54
N ALA A 246 7.81 3.99 -9.81
CA ALA A 246 6.55 3.63 -9.20
C ALA A 246 6.16 2.18 -9.54
N THR A 247 6.37 1.77 -10.79
CA THR A 247 6.10 0.39 -11.24
C THR A 247 6.90 -0.64 -10.44
N LEU A 248 8.21 -0.43 -10.24
CA LEU A 248 9.03 -1.38 -9.48
C LEU A 248 8.68 -1.41 -8.00
N THR A 249 8.38 -0.25 -7.42
CA THR A 249 7.93 -0.16 -6.02
C THR A 249 6.60 -0.91 -5.85
N SER A 250 5.64 -0.70 -6.75
CA SER A 250 4.36 -1.39 -6.74
C SER A 250 4.48 -2.90 -6.99
N LEU A 251 5.36 -3.29 -7.92
CA LEU A 251 5.63 -4.71 -8.18
C LEU A 251 6.26 -5.39 -6.96
N SER A 252 7.19 -4.70 -6.27
CA SER A 252 7.79 -5.23 -5.04
C SER A 252 6.76 -5.41 -3.93
N ASN A 253 5.69 -4.61 -3.89
CA ASN A 253 4.60 -4.77 -2.94
C ASN A 253 3.87 -6.12 -3.10
N GLN A 254 3.95 -6.79 -4.26
CA GLN A 254 3.40 -8.15 -4.41
C GLN A 254 4.08 -9.17 -3.49
N MET A 255 5.32 -8.88 -3.05
CA MET A 255 5.99 -9.69 -2.02
C MET A 255 5.24 -9.68 -0.68
N LEU A 256 4.37 -8.70 -0.43
CA LEU A 256 3.54 -8.67 0.78
C LEU A 256 2.58 -9.86 0.84
N THR A 257 2.12 -10.39 -0.29
CA THR A 257 1.31 -11.63 -0.33
C THR A 257 2.11 -12.81 0.23
N VAL A 258 3.39 -12.91 -0.15
CA VAL A 258 4.30 -13.97 0.30
C VAL A 258 4.65 -13.80 1.79
N THR A 259 5.03 -12.59 2.18
CA THR A 259 5.50 -12.31 3.56
C THR A 259 4.32 -12.29 4.55
N ALA A 260 3.10 -11.92 4.12
CA ALA A 260 1.91 -11.96 4.96
C ALA A 260 1.53 -13.40 5.35
N ALA A 261 1.59 -14.35 4.42
CA ALA A 261 1.38 -15.77 4.73
C ALA A 261 2.40 -16.28 5.76
N THR A 262 3.67 -15.86 5.63
CA THR A 262 4.71 -16.16 6.62
C THR A 262 4.39 -15.55 7.99
N ALA A 263 3.94 -14.31 8.04
CA ALA A 263 3.56 -13.64 9.28
C ALA A 263 2.34 -14.29 9.95
N ALA A 264 1.34 -14.69 9.15
CA ALA A 264 0.16 -15.40 9.64
C ALA A 264 0.53 -16.74 10.31
N PHE A 265 1.49 -17.47 9.72
CA PHE A 265 2.02 -18.68 10.33
C PHE A 265 2.62 -18.43 11.73
N PHE A 266 3.48 -17.43 11.88
CA PHE A 266 4.14 -17.15 13.15
C PHE A 266 3.22 -16.51 14.21
N ILE A 267 2.22 -15.72 13.79
CA ILE A 267 1.35 -14.97 14.70
C ILE A 267 0.11 -15.79 15.09
N PHE A 268 -0.50 -16.46 14.12
CA PHE A 268 -1.77 -17.17 14.30
C PHE A 268 -1.63 -18.69 14.25
N GLY A 269 -0.45 -19.24 13.91
CA GLY A 269 -0.23 -20.67 13.70
C GLY A 269 -0.87 -21.20 12.40
N GLU A 270 -1.25 -20.30 11.49
CA GLU A 270 -1.88 -20.67 10.21
C GLU A 270 -0.81 -21.27 9.27
N VAL A 271 -0.86 -22.57 9.00
CA VAL A 271 0.09 -23.24 8.12
C VAL A 271 -0.30 -22.99 6.66
N PRO A 272 0.57 -22.33 5.85
CA PRO A 272 0.28 -22.11 4.43
C PRO A 272 0.09 -23.45 3.70
N GLY A 273 -0.99 -23.54 2.93
CA GLY A 273 -1.26 -24.69 2.08
C GLY A 273 -0.28 -24.80 0.90
N VAL A 274 -0.26 -25.93 0.22
CA VAL A 274 0.61 -26.16 -0.95
C VAL A 274 0.35 -25.11 -2.05
N VAL A 275 -0.90 -24.74 -2.26
CA VAL A 275 -1.30 -23.73 -3.26
C VAL A 275 -0.69 -22.36 -2.94
N GLU A 276 -0.76 -21.94 -1.68
CA GLU A 276 -0.21 -20.67 -1.23
C GLU A 276 1.32 -20.64 -1.36
N VAL A 277 2.00 -21.74 -1.03
CA VAL A 277 3.45 -21.87 -1.20
C VAL A 277 3.84 -21.80 -2.68
N VAL A 278 3.18 -22.57 -3.56
CA VAL A 278 3.48 -22.58 -5.01
C VAL A 278 3.22 -21.22 -5.63
N GLY A 279 2.06 -20.61 -5.36
CA GLY A 279 1.73 -19.29 -5.87
C GLY A 279 2.67 -18.20 -5.36
N SER A 280 3.08 -18.26 -4.09
CA SER A 280 4.09 -17.37 -3.50
C SER A 280 5.45 -17.49 -4.20
N LEU A 281 5.89 -18.68 -4.56
CA LEU A 281 7.12 -18.89 -5.33
C LEU A 281 7.00 -18.29 -6.74
N ILE A 282 5.86 -18.43 -7.41
CA ILE A 282 5.61 -17.82 -8.72
C ILE A 282 5.69 -16.28 -8.61
N ILE A 283 5.05 -15.68 -7.60
CA ILE A 283 5.11 -14.22 -7.33
C ILE A 283 6.57 -13.81 -7.12
N ALA A 284 7.31 -14.50 -6.26
CA ALA A 284 8.70 -14.18 -5.96
C ALA A 284 9.59 -14.22 -7.21
N VAL A 285 9.43 -15.23 -8.07
CA VAL A 285 10.14 -15.33 -9.35
C VAL A 285 9.84 -14.13 -10.24
N GLY A 286 8.57 -13.74 -10.38
CA GLY A 286 8.17 -12.58 -11.19
C GLY A 286 8.79 -11.26 -10.69
N VAL A 287 8.75 -11.02 -9.38
CA VAL A 287 9.34 -9.82 -8.75
C VAL A 287 10.86 -9.80 -8.93
N VAL A 288 11.55 -10.89 -8.56
CA VAL A 288 13.02 -10.99 -8.63
C VAL A 288 13.51 -10.83 -10.07
N MET A 289 12.83 -11.46 -11.03
CA MET A 289 13.17 -11.33 -12.46
C MET A 289 13.07 -9.88 -12.92
N ALA A 290 11.99 -9.18 -12.58
CA ALA A 290 11.81 -7.78 -12.96
C ALA A 290 12.88 -6.87 -12.34
N LEU A 291 13.27 -7.13 -11.08
CA LEU A 291 14.29 -6.36 -10.37
C LEU A 291 15.70 -6.58 -10.95
N LEU A 292 16.09 -7.83 -11.19
CA LEU A 292 17.43 -8.18 -11.68
C LEU A 292 17.66 -7.75 -13.14
N MET A 293 16.67 -7.97 -14.01
CA MET A 293 16.80 -7.67 -15.43
C MET A 293 16.76 -6.17 -15.77
N ARG A 294 16.33 -5.32 -14.83
CA ARG A 294 16.46 -3.87 -14.96
C ARG A 294 17.92 -3.41 -14.85
N SER A 295 18.70 -4.01 -13.94
CA SER A 295 20.07 -3.61 -13.64
C SER A 295 20.99 -3.75 -14.86
N ARG A 296 20.88 -4.86 -15.60
CA ARG A 296 21.75 -5.16 -16.75
C ARG A 296 21.73 -4.13 -17.87
N LYS A 297 20.65 -3.35 -18.04
CA LYS A 297 20.56 -2.36 -19.12
C LYS A 297 21.23 -1.04 -18.79
N LYS A 298 21.35 -0.67 -17.53
CA LYS A 298 22.07 0.55 -17.12
C LYS A 298 23.60 0.38 -17.28
N ASP A 299 24.10 -0.81 -17.05
CA ASP A 299 25.54 -1.10 -17.15
C ASP A 299 26.02 -1.18 -18.61
N VAL A 300 25.10 -1.55 -19.55
CA VAL A 300 25.40 -1.62 -21.00
C VAL A 300 25.28 -0.23 -21.69
N GLU A 301 24.50 0.70 -21.16
CA GLU A 301 24.39 2.07 -21.69
C GLU A 301 25.46 3.03 -21.09
N SER A 302 26.24 2.56 -20.10
CA SER A 302 27.33 3.32 -19.45
C SER A 302 28.74 2.88 -19.92
N THR A 303 28.83 1.88 -20.80
CA THR A 303 30.06 1.47 -21.52
C THR A 303 29.95 1.83 -22.99
#